data_b133ea01c11f8132982aba93576f0551
#
_entry.id   b133ea01c11f8132982aba93576f0551
#
_cell.length_a   1.000
_cell.length_b   1.000
_cell.length_c   1.000
_cell.angle_alpha   90.00
_cell.angle_beta   90.00
_cell.angle_gamma   90.00
#
_symmetry.space_group_name_H-M   'P 1'
#
loop_
_entity.id
_entity.type
_entity.pdbx_description
1 polymer ?
#
loop_
_entity_poly.entity_id
_entity_poly.type
_entity_poly.pdbx_seq_one_letter_code
_entity_poly.pdbx_strand_id
1 'polypeptide(L)'
;MFRPVVGVLALLILASSCKKEEAKQYKVSLRATCFDCLVQYASGPDRGRYDTLAGFVEGTDTIRETGTYELVMKQDEALFFRACRIWPDSGSFGDIELSAEGDIEPIYHAVPAQEVCGVINREVQFR
;
A
#
# COMPACT_ATOMS: atom_id res chain seq x y z
N MET A 1 11.83 56.92 -0.61
CA MET A 1 12.83 55.98 -0.13
C MET A 1 12.23 54.75 0.57
N PHE A 2 11.05 54.84 1.16
CA PHE A 2 10.45 53.71 1.88
C PHE A 2 9.58 52.79 1.02
N ARG A 3 9.17 53.25 -0.15
CA ARG A 3 8.26 52.50 -1.04
C ARG A 3 8.81 51.18 -1.59
N PRO A 4 10.10 51.05 -2.00
CA PRO A 4 10.60 49.79 -2.51
C PRO A 4 10.69 48.69 -1.45
N VAL A 5 10.93 49.02 -0.20
CA VAL A 5 11.05 48.07 0.90
C VAL A 5 9.70 47.47 1.25
N VAL A 6 8.64 48.26 1.24
CA VAL A 6 7.27 47.79 1.50
C VAL A 6 6.79 46.84 0.39
N GLY A 7 7.12 47.15 -0.87
CA GLY A 7 6.77 46.27 -2.00
C GLY A 7 7.45 44.91 -1.92
N VAL A 8 8.70 44.85 -1.52
CA VAL A 8 9.44 43.58 -1.37
C VAL A 8 8.85 42.73 -0.25
N LEU A 9 8.47 43.33 0.87
CA LEU A 9 7.83 42.64 1.98
C LEU A 9 6.47 42.05 1.60
N ALA A 10 5.66 42.77 0.82
CA ALA A 10 4.37 42.28 0.33
C ALA A 10 4.54 41.08 -0.58
N LEU A 11 5.53 41.09 -1.46
CA LEU A 11 5.85 39.98 -2.34
C LEU A 11 6.28 38.71 -1.57
N LEU A 12 7.07 38.87 -0.54
CA LEU A 12 7.51 37.75 0.31
C LEU A 12 6.34 37.10 1.05
N ILE A 13 5.39 37.88 1.53
CA ILE A 13 4.20 37.41 2.22
C ILE A 13 3.31 36.58 1.24
N LEU A 14 3.13 37.07 0.03
CA LEU A 14 2.36 36.35 -1.01
C LEU A 14 3.02 35.04 -1.41
N ALA A 15 4.35 35.02 -1.55
CA ALA A 15 5.08 33.79 -1.85
C ALA A 15 4.97 32.77 -0.71
N SER A 16 4.96 33.19 0.54
CA SER A 16 4.77 32.30 1.70
C SER A 16 3.38 31.68 1.75
N SER A 17 2.33 32.43 1.39
CA SER A 17 0.96 31.91 1.42
C SER A 17 0.71 30.87 0.32
N CYS A 18 1.39 30.94 -0.83
CA CYS A 18 1.27 29.96 -1.89
C CYS A 18 1.89 28.59 -1.55
N LYS A 19 2.72 28.49 -0.53
CA LYS A 19 3.36 27.24 -0.11
C LYS A 19 2.53 26.39 0.84
N LYS A 20 1.34 26.82 1.22
CA LYS A 20 0.52 26.17 2.25
C LYS A 20 -0.43 25.09 1.71
N GLU A 21 -0.47 24.88 0.42
CA GLU A 21 -1.39 23.93 -0.20
C GLU A 21 -0.67 22.63 -0.59
N GLU A 22 -0.06 21.97 0.40
CA GLU A 22 0.44 20.61 0.17
C GLU A 22 -0.70 19.62 0.34
N ALA A 23 -0.80 18.67 -0.59
CA ALA A 23 -1.78 17.61 -0.52
C ALA A 23 -1.54 16.77 0.74
N LYS A 24 -2.61 16.48 1.47
CA LYS A 24 -2.53 15.64 2.65
C LYS A 24 -2.09 14.22 2.26
N GLN A 25 -1.18 13.66 3.04
CA GLN A 25 -0.67 12.32 2.85
C GLN A 25 -1.24 11.39 3.92
N TYR A 26 -1.55 10.17 3.50
CA TYR A 26 -2.12 9.13 4.36
C TYR A 26 -1.17 7.94 4.38
N LYS A 27 -0.80 7.50 5.57
CA LYS A 27 0.06 6.34 5.74
C LYS A 27 -0.78 5.08 5.78
N VAL A 28 -0.42 4.10 4.96
CA VAL A 28 -1.13 2.83 4.86
C VAL A 28 -0.15 1.70 5.11
N SER A 29 -0.52 0.81 6.03
CA SER A 29 0.25 -0.39 6.34
C SER A 29 -0.46 -1.59 5.72
N LEU A 30 0.28 -2.36 4.94
CA LEU A 30 -0.20 -3.53 4.24
C LEU A 30 0.42 -4.78 4.84
N ARG A 31 -0.36 -5.85 4.95
CA ARG A 31 0.13 -7.14 5.41
C ARG A 31 -0.38 -8.24 4.49
N ALA A 32 0.53 -9.10 4.03
CA ALA A 32 0.20 -10.28 3.27
C ALA A 32 0.72 -11.52 3.97
N THR A 33 -0.09 -12.55 4.06
CA THR A 33 0.29 -13.86 4.58
C THR A 33 0.04 -14.90 3.52
N CYS A 34 1.07 -15.61 3.11
CA CYS A 34 1.00 -16.52 1.99
C CYS A 34 2.17 -17.51 2.00
N PHE A 35 1.97 -18.65 1.35
CA PHE A 35 3.05 -19.58 1.07
C PHE A 35 3.45 -19.48 -0.41
N ASP A 36 4.70 -19.17 -0.65
CA ASP A 36 5.32 -19.11 -1.99
C ASP A 36 4.57 -18.19 -2.95
N CYS A 37 4.49 -16.92 -2.59
CA CYS A 37 3.75 -15.90 -3.33
C CYS A 37 4.62 -14.74 -3.77
N LEU A 38 4.25 -14.18 -4.92
CA LEU A 38 4.73 -12.88 -5.35
C LEU A 38 3.72 -11.82 -4.90
N VAL A 39 4.20 -10.85 -4.16
CA VAL A 39 3.39 -9.72 -3.65
C VAL A 39 3.67 -8.49 -4.49
N GLN A 40 2.62 -7.77 -4.81
CA GLN A 40 2.72 -6.49 -5.52
C GLN A 40 1.81 -5.47 -4.87
N TYR A 41 2.30 -4.23 -4.70
CA TYR A 41 1.50 -3.16 -4.14
C TYR A 41 1.86 -1.81 -4.76
N ALA A 42 0.85 -0.96 -4.87
CA ALA A 42 0.99 0.35 -5.51
C ALA A 42 -0.10 1.30 -5.04
N SER A 43 0.13 2.60 -5.22
CA SER A 43 -0.89 3.63 -5.05
C SER A 43 -0.71 4.69 -6.13
N GLY A 44 -1.82 5.15 -6.72
CA GLY A 44 -1.83 6.20 -7.74
C GLY A 44 -0.86 5.93 -8.88
N PRO A 45 0.01 6.89 -9.22
CA PRO A 45 0.95 6.74 -10.33
C PRO A 45 2.17 5.86 -10.01
N ASP A 46 2.33 5.41 -8.78
CA ASP A 46 3.40 4.49 -8.42
C ASP A 46 3.20 3.18 -9.19
N ARG A 47 4.26 2.70 -9.82
CA ARG A 47 4.19 1.52 -10.68
C ARG A 47 4.22 0.21 -9.95
N GLY A 48 4.21 0.28 -8.64
CA GLY A 48 4.18 -0.89 -7.82
C GLY A 48 5.54 -1.36 -7.36
N ARG A 49 5.50 -1.99 -6.22
CA ARG A 49 6.64 -2.61 -5.59
C ARG A 49 6.37 -4.10 -5.47
N TYR A 50 7.43 -4.88 -5.45
CA TYR A 50 7.34 -6.32 -5.45
C TYR A 50 8.11 -6.90 -4.28
N ASP A 51 7.60 -8.01 -3.76
CA ASP A 51 8.27 -8.82 -2.76
C ASP A 51 7.88 -10.28 -2.96
N THR A 52 8.67 -11.19 -2.41
CA THR A 52 8.40 -12.61 -2.46
C THR A 52 8.26 -13.15 -1.05
N LEU A 53 7.19 -13.87 -0.80
CA LEU A 53 6.93 -14.56 0.46
C LEU A 53 7.11 -16.06 0.21
N ALA A 54 8.23 -16.61 0.68
CA ALA A 54 8.55 -18.01 0.42
C ALA A 54 7.76 -18.96 1.32
N GLY A 55 7.65 -18.65 2.60
CA GLY A 55 7.18 -19.63 3.56
C GLY A 55 8.20 -20.75 3.74
N PHE A 56 7.84 -21.79 4.46
CA PHE A 56 8.71 -22.95 4.63
C PHE A 56 7.87 -24.20 4.95
N VAL A 57 8.49 -25.35 4.78
CA VAL A 57 7.89 -26.66 5.11
C VAL A 57 8.56 -27.22 6.35
N GLU A 58 7.76 -27.60 7.33
CA GLU A 58 8.24 -28.26 8.54
C GLU A 58 7.50 -29.61 8.69
N GLY A 59 8.21 -30.68 8.44
CA GLY A 59 7.60 -32.00 8.40
C GLY A 59 6.60 -32.11 7.25
N THR A 60 5.32 -32.29 7.58
CA THR A 60 4.21 -32.31 6.61
C THR A 60 3.45 -30.99 6.57
N ASP A 61 3.85 -30.02 7.41
CA ASP A 61 3.17 -28.73 7.52
C ASP A 61 3.80 -27.67 6.64
N THR A 62 2.96 -26.91 5.96
CA THR A 62 3.37 -25.71 5.21
C THR A 62 3.14 -24.49 6.08
N ILE A 63 4.20 -23.71 6.30
CA ILE A 63 4.16 -22.51 7.13
C ILE A 63 4.18 -21.29 6.22
N ARG A 64 3.12 -20.51 6.26
CA ARG A 64 3.00 -19.27 5.50
C ARG A 64 3.91 -18.20 6.08
N GLU A 65 4.40 -17.33 5.22
CA GLU A 65 5.20 -16.18 5.60
C GLU A 65 4.32 -14.92 5.58
N THR A 66 4.58 -14.00 6.51
CA THR A 66 3.89 -12.71 6.58
C THR A 66 4.87 -11.60 6.22
N GLY A 67 4.51 -10.81 5.22
CA GLY A 67 5.21 -9.59 4.86
C GLY A 67 4.40 -8.37 5.26
N THR A 68 5.08 -7.33 5.70
CA THR A 68 4.46 -6.05 6.04
C THR A 68 5.08 -4.97 5.17
N TYR A 69 4.25 -4.13 4.59
CA TYR A 69 4.67 -3.09 3.66
C TYR A 69 4.02 -1.77 4.04
N GLU A 70 4.69 -0.69 3.76
CA GLU A 70 4.15 0.64 4.00
C GLU A 70 4.14 1.44 2.71
N LEU A 71 3.09 2.22 2.52
CA LEU A 71 3.02 3.18 1.45
C LEU A 71 2.30 4.44 1.91
N VAL A 72 2.49 5.50 1.14
CA VAL A 72 1.85 6.79 1.38
C VAL A 72 0.92 7.06 0.22
N MET A 73 -0.35 7.36 0.54
CA MET A 73 -1.39 7.63 -0.45
C MET A 73 -1.83 9.08 -0.37
N LYS A 74 -2.22 9.61 -1.51
CA LYS A 74 -2.93 10.87 -1.61
C LYS A 74 -4.44 10.61 -1.74
N GLN A 75 -5.25 11.63 -1.48
CA GLN A 75 -6.70 11.48 -1.35
C GLN A 75 -7.38 10.87 -2.58
N ASP A 76 -6.89 11.13 -3.78
CA ASP A 76 -7.52 10.68 -5.01
C ASP A 76 -6.95 9.38 -5.57
N GLU A 77 -6.05 8.75 -4.82
CA GLU A 77 -5.39 7.54 -5.28
C GLU A 77 -6.14 6.28 -4.85
N ALA A 78 -6.13 5.27 -5.72
CA ALA A 78 -6.64 3.95 -5.39
C ALA A 78 -5.52 3.05 -4.88
N LEU A 79 -5.88 2.09 -4.03
CA LEU A 79 -4.96 1.10 -3.51
C LEU A 79 -4.98 -0.15 -4.40
N PHE A 80 -3.79 -0.60 -4.79
CA PHE A 80 -3.59 -1.89 -5.43
C PHE A 80 -2.66 -2.74 -4.57
N PHE A 81 -3.15 -3.92 -4.14
CA PHE A 81 -2.39 -4.84 -3.31
C PHE A 81 -2.77 -6.27 -3.71
N ARG A 82 -1.79 -7.05 -4.13
CA ARG A 82 -2.01 -8.37 -4.68
C ARG A 82 -0.96 -9.34 -4.19
N ALA A 83 -1.38 -10.57 -3.90
CA ALA A 83 -0.47 -11.69 -3.68
C ALA A 83 -0.92 -12.86 -4.54
N CYS A 84 -0.04 -13.38 -5.36
CA CYS A 84 -0.31 -14.51 -6.25
C CYS A 84 0.66 -15.64 -5.97
N ARG A 85 0.15 -16.87 -5.96
CA ARG A 85 0.98 -18.07 -5.80
C ARG A 85 1.90 -18.24 -7.00
N ILE A 86 3.18 -18.47 -6.72
CA ILE A 86 4.17 -18.73 -7.79
C ILE A 86 3.91 -20.10 -8.42
N TRP A 87 3.44 -21.06 -7.63
CA TRP A 87 3.14 -22.42 -8.08
C TRP A 87 1.66 -22.73 -7.89
N PRO A 88 0.78 -22.34 -8.83
CA PRO A 88 -0.67 -22.50 -8.64
C PRO A 88 -1.12 -23.96 -8.55
N ASP A 89 -0.36 -24.90 -9.12
CA ASP A 89 -0.74 -26.31 -9.16
C ASP A 89 -0.27 -27.13 -7.95
N SER A 90 0.44 -26.51 -7.01
CA SER A 90 1.12 -27.26 -5.96
C SER A 90 0.27 -27.55 -4.72
N GLY A 91 -1.06 -27.55 -4.86
CA GLY A 91 -1.95 -28.00 -3.81
C GLY A 91 -2.25 -26.97 -2.74
N SER A 92 -2.74 -27.45 -1.61
CA SER A 92 -3.27 -26.59 -0.55
C SER A 92 -2.20 -26.10 0.41
N PHE A 93 -1.59 -24.98 0.10
CA PHE A 93 -0.61 -24.34 0.99
C PHE A 93 -1.22 -23.36 1.99
N GLY A 94 -2.53 -23.42 2.18
CA GLY A 94 -3.25 -22.50 3.05
C GLY A 94 -3.77 -21.27 2.32
N ASP A 95 -4.56 -20.49 3.02
CA ASP A 95 -5.21 -19.30 2.45
C ASP A 95 -4.20 -18.18 2.20
N ILE A 96 -4.53 -17.31 1.25
CA ILE A 96 -3.85 -16.02 1.09
C ILE A 96 -4.64 -15.00 1.89
N GLU A 97 -3.97 -14.28 2.80
CA GLU A 97 -4.62 -13.25 3.59
C GLU A 97 -3.97 -11.91 3.32
N LEU A 98 -4.80 -10.92 2.98
CA LEU A 98 -4.35 -9.55 2.74
C LEU A 98 -5.08 -8.61 3.69
N SER A 99 -4.37 -7.65 4.24
CA SER A 99 -4.98 -6.60 5.04
C SER A 99 -4.32 -5.25 4.78
N ALA A 100 -5.10 -4.20 4.94
CA ALA A 100 -4.64 -2.82 4.84
C ALA A 100 -5.25 -2.02 5.97
N GLU A 101 -4.42 -1.23 6.63
CA GLU A 101 -4.86 -0.39 7.76
C GLU A 101 -4.00 0.88 7.85
N GLY A 102 -4.22 1.69 8.86
CA GLY A 102 -3.52 2.95 9.07
C GLY A 102 -4.49 4.12 8.97
N ASP A 103 -4.17 5.09 8.12
CA ASP A 103 -5.01 6.27 7.91
C ASP A 103 -6.17 6.01 6.95
N ILE A 104 -6.62 4.77 6.87
CA ILE A 104 -7.76 4.32 6.05
C ILE A 104 -8.67 3.42 6.88
N GLU A 105 -9.91 3.27 6.45
CA GLU A 105 -10.79 2.22 6.97
C GLU A 105 -10.15 0.87 6.73
N PRO A 106 -10.05 0.00 7.75
CA PRO A 106 -9.39 -1.29 7.60
C PRO A 106 -10.04 -2.17 6.53
N ILE A 107 -9.20 -2.83 5.74
CA ILE A 107 -9.63 -3.78 4.72
C ILE A 107 -8.99 -5.13 5.03
N TYR A 108 -9.79 -6.17 4.99
CA TYR A 108 -9.32 -7.55 5.12
C TYR A 108 -9.88 -8.38 3.96
N HIS A 109 -9.03 -9.16 3.33
CA HIS A 109 -9.42 -10.01 2.22
C HIS A 109 -8.64 -11.33 2.30
N ALA A 110 -9.37 -12.42 2.42
CA ALA A 110 -8.77 -13.74 2.42
C ALA A 110 -9.35 -14.57 1.27
N VAL A 111 -8.51 -15.35 0.64
CA VAL A 111 -8.92 -16.27 -0.41
C VAL A 111 -8.48 -17.69 -0.06
N PRO A 112 -9.30 -18.69 -0.40
CA PRO A 112 -9.00 -20.08 -0.05
C PRO A 112 -7.82 -20.65 -0.84
N ALA A 113 -7.36 -21.81 -0.40
CA ALA A 113 -6.19 -22.47 -0.98
C ALA A 113 -6.29 -22.75 -2.47
N GLN A 114 -7.50 -22.87 -3.02
CA GLN A 114 -7.74 -23.13 -4.44
C GLN A 114 -7.51 -21.91 -5.32
N GLU A 115 -7.59 -20.70 -4.74
CA GLU A 115 -7.40 -19.47 -5.49
C GLU A 115 -5.91 -19.19 -5.71
N VAL A 116 -5.57 -18.71 -6.90
CA VAL A 116 -4.18 -18.38 -7.24
C VAL A 116 -3.78 -17.03 -6.67
N CYS A 117 -4.68 -16.06 -6.68
CA CYS A 117 -4.39 -14.69 -6.26
C CYS A 117 -5.42 -14.15 -5.30
N GLY A 118 -4.97 -13.37 -4.33
CA GLY A 118 -5.80 -12.44 -3.58
C GLY A 118 -5.50 -11.02 -4.06
N VAL A 119 -6.53 -10.20 -4.25
CA VAL A 119 -6.38 -8.85 -4.79
C VAL A 119 -7.26 -7.87 -4.03
N ILE A 120 -6.66 -6.77 -3.60
CA ILE A 120 -7.36 -5.56 -3.18
C ILE A 120 -7.03 -4.51 -4.24
N ASN A 121 -8.03 -4.10 -5.01
CA ASN A 121 -7.87 -3.08 -6.05
C ASN A 121 -9.10 -2.19 -6.01
N ARG A 122 -9.01 -1.09 -5.26
CA ARG A 122 -10.17 -0.24 -5.02
C ARG A 122 -9.78 1.11 -4.45
N GLU A 123 -10.72 2.03 -4.51
CA GLU A 123 -10.66 3.25 -3.72
C GLU A 123 -10.82 2.91 -2.24
N VAL A 124 -10.16 3.67 -1.39
CA VAL A 124 -10.18 3.47 0.06
C VAL A 124 -10.82 4.67 0.74
N GLN A 125 -11.39 4.44 1.92
CA GLN A 125 -11.94 5.51 2.75
C GLN A 125 -10.85 5.97 3.71
N PHE A 126 -10.42 7.21 3.55
CA PHE A 126 -9.42 7.81 4.45
C PHE A 126 -10.06 8.26 5.77
N ARG A 127 -9.29 8.18 6.83
CA ARG A 127 -9.76 8.57 8.16
C ARG A 127 -8.69 9.26 9.01
#